data_b175d882815bc00cb84b7327493d0c76
#
_entry.id   b175d882815bc00cb84b7327493d0c76
#
_cell.length_a   1.000
_cell.length_b   1.000
_cell.length_c   1.000
_cell.angle_alpha   90.00
_cell.angle_beta   90.00
_cell.angle_gamma   90.00
#
_symmetry.space_group_name_H-M   'P 1'
#
loop_
_entity.id
_entity.type
_entity.pdbx_description
1 polymer ?
#
loop_
_entity_poly.entity_id
_entity_poly.type
_entity_poly.pdbx_seq_one_letter_code
_entity_poly.pdbx_strand_id
1 'polypeptide(L)'
;MRSGRSLWRIRGAVAAVLLGLAAGQVQALDRLDFAVAGGSEALTEAVQEASMLTSLQAQGQTDPQDLLAAARSDYARILAALYAKGYYSVTIRIRLDGREAADIPALEAPRAVSVIQVEVDPGQPFRFGLARIAPLAVGTRLPEGFRRDAIAESGAVQAAVSTAIGAWREAGHAKAFVTGEVVVADHAARRLDADVQLDPGPRLRFGRLEITGEERMRERRIRKIAGLPEG
;
A
#
# COMPACT_ATOMS: atom_id res chain seq x y z
N MET A 1 -82.78 -20.71 58.34
CA MET A 1 -81.82 -19.76 58.95
C MET A 1 -80.45 -20.02 58.40
N ARG A 2 -79.77 -18.96 57.88
CA ARG A 2 -78.31 -18.81 57.55
C ARG A 2 -77.78 -19.63 56.35
N SER A 3 -77.64 -19.10 55.15
CA SER A 3 -76.56 -18.18 54.74
C SER A 3 -75.24 -18.86 54.68
N GLY A 4 -74.75 -19.13 53.43
CA GLY A 4 -73.43 -19.63 53.14
C GLY A 4 -73.04 -19.18 51.77
N ARG A 5 -72.17 -18.21 51.68
CA ARG A 5 -71.69 -17.48 50.48
C ARG A 5 -70.81 -18.36 49.62
N SER A 6 -71.13 -18.43 48.33
CA SER A 6 -70.28 -18.98 47.28
C SER A 6 -69.05 -18.07 46.97
N LEU A 7 -67.86 -18.57 47.10
CA LEU A 7 -66.63 -17.93 46.62
C LEU A 7 -66.29 -18.43 45.22
N TRP A 8 -66.48 -17.54 44.27
CA TRP A 8 -66.09 -17.75 42.89
C TRP A 8 -64.57 -17.54 42.74
N ARG A 9 -63.84 -18.60 42.50
CA ARG A 9 -62.38 -18.53 42.20
C ARG A 9 -62.18 -18.31 40.71
N ILE A 10 -61.86 -17.09 40.33
CA ILE A 10 -61.38 -16.75 38.98
C ILE A 10 -59.94 -17.27 38.84
N ARG A 11 -59.72 -18.25 37.97
CA ARG A 11 -58.42 -18.69 37.55
C ARG A 11 -57.99 -17.83 36.36
N GLY A 12 -57.17 -16.79 36.60
CA GLY A 12 -56.53 -16.03 35.58
C GLY A 12 -55.40 -16.88 34.93
N ALA A 13 -55.56 -17.22 33.69
CA ALA A 13 -54.47 -17.79 32.87
C ALA A 13 -53.55 -16.65 32.44
N VAL A 14 -52.34 -16.60 33.00
CA VAL A 14 -51.26 -15.75 32.52
C VAL A 14 -50.64 -16.44 31.34
N ALA A 15 -50.97 -15.98 30.13
CA ALA A 15 -50.27 -16.37 28.92
C ALA A 15 -48.93 -15.62 28.85
N ALA A 16 -47.85 -16.30 29.18
CA ALA A 16 -46.50 -15.80 28.98
C ALA A 16 -46.17 -15.84 27.46
N VAL A 17 -46.21 -14.70 26.80
CA VAL A 17 -45.67 -14.54 25.44
C VAL A 17 -44.17 -14.50 25.53
N LEU A 18 -43.52 -15.63 25.26
CA LEU A 18 -42.08 -15.70 25.00
C LEU A 18 -41.81 -15.05 23.64
N LEU A 19 -41.45 -13.75 23.63
CA LEU A 19 -40.74 -13.15 22.47
C LEU A 19 -39.37 -13.81 22.38
N GLY A 20 -39.26 -14.76 21.47
CA GLY A 20 -37.95 -15.25 21.05
C GLY A 20 -37.22 -14.14 20.30
N LEU A 21 -36.29 -13.46 20.98
CA LEU A 21 -35.23 -12.70 20.32
C LEU A 21 -34.41 -13.71 19.49
N ALA A 22 -34.69 -13.78 18.17
CA ALA A 22 -33.76 -14.34 17.22
C ALA A 22 -32.58 -13.40 17.23
N ALA A 23 -31.60 -13.61 18.10
CA ALA A 23 -30.27 -13.06 17.97
C ALA A 23 -29.74 -13.59 16.66
N GLY A 24 -29.77 -12.76 15.59
CA GLY A 24 -29.05 -13.04 14.36
C GLY A 24 -27.61 -13.28 14.78
N GLN A 25 -27.14 -14.49 14.59
CA GLN A 25 -25.73 -14.81 14.80
C GLN A 25 -24.96 -13.94 13.80
N VAL A 26 -24.30 -12.91 14.27
CA VAL A 26 -23.25 -12.23 13.52
C VAL A 26 -22.18 -13.28 13.34
N GLN A 27 -22.12 -13.84 12.15
CA GLN A 27 -21.14 -14.88 11.81
C GLN A 27 -19.81 -14.16 11.70
N ALA A 28 -18.96 -14.36 12.69
CA ALA A 28 -17.63 -13.81 12.72
C ALA A 28 -16.79 -14.45 11.60
N LEU A 29 -15.80 -13.72 11.11
CA LEU A 29 -14.76 -14.32 10.27
C LEU A 29 -13.99 -15.34 11.11
N ASP A 30 -14.16 -16.63 10.81
CA ASP A 30 -13.56 -17.72 11.58
C ASP A 30 -12.07 -17.87 11.25
N ARG A 31 -11.69 -17.64 9.97
CA ARG A 31 -10.32 -17.89 9.52
C ARG A 31 -9.92 -17.01 8.33
N LEU A 32 -8.70 -16.49 8.41
CA LEU A 32 -7.99 -15.83 7.32
C LEU A 32 -6.66 -16.55 7.12
N ASP A 33 -6.52 -17.25 5.99
CA ASP A 33 -5.35 -18.05 5.65
C ASP A 33 -4.52 -17.37 4.55
N PHE A 34 -3.21 -17.30 4.75
CA PHE A 34 -2.26 -16.90 3.73
C PHE A 34 -1.38 -18.07 3.33
N ALA A 35 -1.32 -18.35 2.02
CA ALA A 35 -0.44 -19.34 1.43
C ALA A 35 0.43 -18.69 0.35
N VAL A 36 1.73 -18.55 0.60
CA VAL A 36 2.71 -18.00 -0.34
C VAL A 36 3.60 -19.13 -0.85
N ALA A 37 3.38 -19.52 -2.10
CA ALA A 37 4.10 -20.65 -2.72
C ALA A 37 5.60 -20.32 -2.86
N GLY A 38 6.47 -21.21 -2.35
CA GLY A 38 7.93 -21.04 -2.43
C GLY A 38 8.47 -19.76 -1.76
N GLY A 39 7.62 -19.06 -1.00
CA GLY A 39 7.97 -17.82 -0.31
C GLY A 39 8.78 -18.07 0.96
N SER A 40 9.72 -17.17 1.25
CA SER A 40 10.35 -17.10 2.57
C SER A 40 9.35 -16.54 3.60
N GLU A 41 9.64 -16.74 4.88
CA GLU A 41 8.88 -16.12 5.97
C GLU A 41 8.75 -14.60 5.79
N ALA A 42 9.85 -13.92 5.45
CA ALA A 42 9.88 -12.48 5.19
C ALA A 42 8.98 -12.05 4.00
N LEU A 43 8.80 -12.91 2.99
CA LEU A 43 7.89 -12.61 1.88
C LEU A 43 6.43 -12.80 2.30
N THR A 44 6.14 -13.82 3.09
CA THR A 44 4.81 -14.05 3.65
C THR A 44 4.41 -12.91 4.57
N GLU A 45 5.31 -12.46 5.43
CA GLU A 45 5.11 -11.29 6.30
C GLU A 45 4.82 -10.03 5.49
N ALA A 46 5.60 -9.75 4.44
CA ALA A 46 5.37 -8.60 3.56
C ALA A 46 4.00 -8.63 2.85
N VAL A 47 3.52 -9.82 2.46
CA VAL A 47 2.18 -10.00 1.90
C VAL A 47 1.09 -9.74 2.94
N GLN A 48 1.26 -10.25 4.16
CA GLN A 48 0.32 -10.05 5.26
C GLN A 48 0.26 -8.57 5.71
N GLU A 49 1.41 -7.90 5.82
CA GLU A 49 1.49 -6.48 6.15
C GLU A 49 0.82 -5.58 5.10
N ALA A 50 0.93 -5.94 3.83
CA ALA A 50 0.29 -5.21 2.74
C ALA A 50 -1.24 -5.39 2.71
N SER A 51 -1.77 -6.48 3.31
CA SER A 51 -3.17 -6.85 3.23
C SER A 51 -4.07 -6.00 4.14
N MET A 52 -5.15 -5.46 3.57
CA MET A 52 -6.24 -4.81 4.33
C MET A 52 -7.03 -5.84 5.14
N LEU A 53 -7.18 -7.07 4.62
CA LEU A 53 -7.87 -8.15 5.34
C LEU A 53 -7.19 -8.46 6.68
N THR A 54 -5.84 -8.45 6.73
CA THR A 54 -5.10 -8.60 8.00
C THR A 54 -5.46 -7.48 8.98
N SER A 55 -5.56 -6.25 8.50
CA SER A 55 -5.91 -5.10 9.32
C SER A 55 -7.35 -5.19 9.86
N LEU A 56 -8.31 -5.59 9.02
CA LEU A 56 -9.71 -5.77 9.42
C LEU A 56 -9.87 -6.91 10.42
N GLN A 57 -9.17 -8.04 10.23
CA GLN A 57 -9.16 -9.14 11.17
C GLN A 57 -8.65 -8.70 12.55
N ALA A 58 -7.54 -7.94 12.59
CA ALA A 58 -6.99 -7.41 13.84
C ALA A 58 -7.95 -6.46 14.57
N GLN A 59 -8.83 -5.77 13.83
CA GLN A 59 -9.88 -4.90 14.37
C GLN A 59 -11.17 -5.63 14.75
N GLY A 60 -11.25 -6.94 14.49
CA GLY A 60 -12.47 -7.73 14.71
C GLY A 60 -13.61 -7.37 13.76
N GLN A 61 -13.30 -6.76 12.61
CA GLN A 61 -14.31 -6.41 11.61
C GLN A 61 -14.79 -7.66 10.87
N THR A 62 -16.13 -7.80 10.80
CA THR A 62 -16.78 -8.99 10.23
C THR A 62 -17.86 -8.65 9.20
N ASP A 63 -18.06 -7.37 8.88
CA ASP A 63 -19.02 -6.97 7.86
C ASP A 63 -18.63 -7.54 6.49
N PRO A 64 -19.50 -8.33 5.84
CA PRO A 64 -19.17 -9.00 4.59
C PRO A 64 -18.89 -8.04 3.42
N GLN A 65 -19.46 -6.85 3.42
CA GLN A 65 -19.18 -5.84 2.39
C GLN A 65 -17.78 -5.26 2.55
N ASP A 66 -17.39 -4.95 3.79
CA ASP A 66 -16.05 -4.47 4.10
C ASP A 66 -14.99 -5.53 3.79
N LEU A 67 -15.27 -6.80 4.15
CA LEU A 67 -14.38 -7.93 3.83
C LEU A 67 -14.22 -8.12 2.31
N LEU A 68 -15.32 -8.05 1.55
CA LEU A 68 -15.25 -8.13 0.08
C LEU A 68 -14.48 -6.94 -0.52
N ALA A 69 -14.73 -5.73 -0.05
CA ALA A 69 -14.04 -4.54 -0.52
C ALA A 69 -12.54 -4.61 -0.22
N ALA A 70 -12.17 -5.06 0.99
CA ALA A 70 -10.78 -5.31 1.37
C ALA A 70 -10.12 -6.37 0.48
N ALA A 71 -10.78 -7.52 0.29
CA ALA A 71 -10.28 -8.60 -0.57
C ALA A 71 -10.02 -8.12 -2.00
N ARG A 72 -10.92 -7.32 -2.55
CA ARG A 72 -10.75 -6.74 -3.89
C ARG A 72 -9.62 -5.70 -3.96
N SER A 73 -9.40 -4.93 -2.91
CA SER A 73 -8.28 -3.98 -2.85
C SER A 73 -6.94 -4.67 -2.66
N ASP A 74 -6.93 -5.82 -2.02
CA ASP A 74 -5.71 -6.55 -1.66
C ASP A 74 -4.97 -7.12 -2.88
N TYR A 75 -5.65 -7.39 -4.00
CA TYR A 75 -4.94 -7.74 -5.24
C TYR A 75 -3.89 -6.70 -5.63
N ALA A 76 -4.29 -5.42 -5.65
CA ALA A 76 -3.35 -4.34 -6.00
C ALA A 76 -2.30 -4.09 -4.92
N ARG A 77 -2.68 -4.20 -3.64
CA ARG A 77 -1.78 -3.99 -2.51
C ARG A 77 -0.69 -5.06 -2.43
N ILE A 78 -1.09 -6.33 -2.51
CA ILE A 78 -0.17 -7.47 -2.49
C ILE A 78 0.72 -7.43 -3.74
N LEU A 79 0.16 -7.13 -4.92
CA LEU A 79 0.94 -6.97 -6.15
C LEU A 79 2.02 -5.89 -6.00
N ALA A 80 1.66 -4.73 -5.45
CA ALA A 80 2.62 -3.64 -5.21
C ALA A 80 3.73 -4.04 -4.23
N ALA A 81 3.38 -4.76 -3.15
CA ALA A 81 4.36 -5.27 -2.18
C ALA A 81 5.34 -6.27 -2.83
N LEU A 82 4.84 -7.13 -3.72
CA LEU A 82 5.67 -8.10 -4.44
C LEU A 82 6.57 -7.41 -5.49
N TYR A 83 6.07 -6.39 -6.20
CA TYR A 83 6.88 -5.57 -7.10
C TYR A 83 7.98 -4.82 -6.34
N ALA A 84 7.70 -4.35 -5.13
CA ALA A 84 8.71 -3.75 -4.26
C ALA A 84 9.86 -4.71 -3.92
N LYS A 85 9.60 -6.01 -3.95
CA LYS A 85 10.59 -7.08 -3.73
C LYS A 85 11.15 -7.69 -5.03
N GLY A 86 10.77 -7.15 -6.20
CA GLY A 86 11.27 -7.59 -7.50
C GLY A 86 10.54 -8.78 -8.13
N TYR A 87 9.34 -9.13 -7.66
CA TYR A 87 8.54 -10.21 -8.23
C TYR A 87 7.52 -9.66 -9.21
N TYR A 88 7.66 -9.95 -10.51
CA TYR A 88 6.81 -9.40 -11.58
C TYR A 88 5.95 -10.43 -12.31
N SER A 89 6.11 -11.73 -12.01
CA SER A 89 5.30 -12.83 -12.58
C SER A 89 4.37 -13.43 -11.53
N VAL A 90 3.62 -12.57 -10.86
CA VAL A 90 2.81 -12.93 -9.69
C VAL A 90 1.44 -13.45 -10.11
N THR A 91 0.96 -14.50 -9.44
CA THR A 91 -0.45 -14.91 -9.45
C THR A 91 -1.03 -14.76 -8.04
N ILE A 92 -2.14 -14.04 -7.92
CA ILE A 92 -2.84 -13.82 -6.65
C ILE A 92 -4.27 -14.34 -6.80
N ARG A 93 -4.74 -15.11 -5.83
CA ARG A 93 -6.12 -15.57 -5.69
C ARG A 93 -6.61 -15.29 -4.29
N ILE A 94 -7.77 -14.66 -4.20
CA ILE A 94 -8.39 -14.34 -2.91
C ILE A 94 -9.82 -14.88 -2.94
N ARG A 95 -10.12 -15.84 -2.08
CA ARG A 95 -11.42 -16.50 -2.05
C ARG A 95 -12.14 -16.25 -0.74
N LEU A 96 -13.41 -15.88 -0.84
CA LEU A 96 -14.36 -15.78 0.26
C LEU A 96 -15.26 -16.99 0.20
N ASP A 97 -15.18 -17.89 1.21
CA ASP A 97 -15.91 -19.17 1.25
C ASP A 97 -15.84 -19.93 -0.07
N GLY A 98 -14.64 -20.00 -0.66
CA GLY A 98 -14.34 -20.69 -1.91
C GLY A 98 -14.66 -19.93 -3.20
N ARG A 99 -15.32 -18.77 -3.16
CA ARG A 99 -15.60 -17.91 -4.32
C ARG A 99 -14.50 -16.89 -4.53
N GLU A 100 -13.99 -16.76 -5.75
CA GLU A 100 -12.98 -15.74 -6.08
C GLU A 100 -13.54 -14.33 -5.88
N ALA A 101 -12.86 -13.51 -5.08
CA ALA A 101 -13.33 -12.16 -4.72
C ALA A 101 -13.44 -11.23 -5.93
N ALA A 102 -12.60 -11.42 -6.95
CA ALA A 102 -12.64 -10.65 -8.19
C ALA A 102 -13.94 -10.90 -8.98
N ASP A 103 -14.51 -12.09 -8.88
CA ASP A 103 -15.72 -12.51 -9.61
C ASP A 103 -17.02 -12.17 -8.88
N ILE A 104 -16.95 -11.75 -7.62
CA ILE A 104 -18.14 -11.33 -6.86
C ILE A 104 -18.43 -9.87 -7.18
N PRO A 105 -19.62 -9.54 -7.77
CA PRO A 105 -19.98 -8.14 -7.99
C PRO A 105 -20.00 -7.33 -6.70
N ALA A 106 -19.59 -6.07 -6.76
CA ALA A 106 -19.47 -5.22 -5.56
C ALA A 106 -20.78 -5.03 -4.79
N LEU A 107 -21.92 -5.10 -5.49
CA LEU A 107 -23.26 -4.96 -4.92
C LEU A 107 -23.89 -6.30 -4.49
N GLU A 108 -23.20 -7.41 -4.72
CA GLU A 108 -23.65 -8.78 -4.42
C GLU A 108 -22.77 -9.44 -3.37
N ALA A 109 -22.35 -8.67 -2.36
CA ALA A 109 -21.59 -9.21 -1.26
C ALA A 109 -22.35 -10.39 -0.60
N PRO A 110 -21.65 -11.45 -0.18
CA PRO A 110 -22.27 -12.55 0.55
C PRO A 110 -22.88 -12.04 1.85
N ARG A 111 -23.90 -12.73 2.34
CA ARG A 111 -24.56 -12.35 3.61
C ARG A 111 -23.68 -12.58 4.84
N ALA A 112 -22.74 -13.50 4.74
CA ALA A 112 -21.74 -13.85 5.75
C ALA A 112 -20.47 -14.33 5.06
N VAL A 113 -19.33 -14.18 5.71
CA VAL A 113 -18.04 -14.70 5.28
C VAL A 113 -17.39 -15.37 6.47
N SER A 114 -17.14 -16.68 6.35
CA SER A 114 -16.52 -17.50 7.41
C SER A 114 -15.03 -17.71 7.17
N VAL A 115 -14.62 -17.97 5.94
CA VAL A 115 -13.24 -18.30 5.59
C VAL A 115 -12.77 -17.45 4.43
N ILE A 116 -11.62 -16.80 4.61
CA ILE A 116 -10.93 -16.11 3.53
C ILE A 116 -9.59 -16.80 3.30
N GLN A 117 -9.31 -17.10 2.04
CA GLN A 117 -8.07 -17.73 1.60
C GLN A 117 -7.34 -16.79 0.64
N VAL A 118 -6.11 -16.42 0.97
CA VAL A 118 -5.21 -15.62 0.13
C VAL A 118 -4.08 -16.53 -0.33
N GLU A 119 -4.09 -16.88 -1.61
CA GLU A 119 -3.07 -17.72 -2.24
C GLU A 119 -2.21 -16.85 -3.16
N VAL A 120 -0.91 -16.86 -2.96
CA VAL A 120 0.06 -16.06 -3.74
C VAL A 120 1.13 -16.98 -4.29
N ASP A 121 1.30 -16.98 -5.61
CA ASP A 121 2.47 -17.51 -6.28
C ASP A 121 3.31 -16.32 -6.78
N PRO A 122 4.42 -15.99 -6.11
CA PRO A 122 5.26 -14.86 -6.49
C PRO A 122 6.12 -15.15 -7.74
N GLY A 123 6.27 -16.41 -8.12
CA GLY A 123 7.24 -16.83 -9.13
C GLY A 123 8.69 -16.62 -8.68
N GLN A 124 9.57 -16.33 -9.62
CA GLN A 124 10.98 -16.03 -9.34
C GLN A 124 11.23 -14.51 -9.41
N PRO A 125 12.13 -13.97 -8.56
CA PRO A 125 12.46 -12.55 -8.61
C PRO A 125 13.18 -12.19 -9.92
N PHE A 126 12.88 -11.03 -10.45
CA PHE A 126 13.54 -10.46 -11.62
C PHE A 126 14.83 -9.76 -11.20
N ARG A 127 15.78 -9.69 -12.13
CA ARG A 127 17.02 -8.95 -11.96
C ARG A 127 17.14 -7.89 -13.04
N PHE A 128 17.82 -6.78 -12.72
CA PHE A 128 18.12 -5.78 -13.75
C PHE A 128 18.97 -6.36 -14.87
N GLY A 129 18.52 -6.23 -16.10
CA GLY A 129 19.30 -6.43 -17.31
C GLY A 129 20.07 -5.16 -17.65
N LEU A 130 19.34 -4.06 -17.88
CA LEU A 130 19.87 -2.70 -17.98
C LEU A 130 19.42 -1.90 -16.75
N ALA A 131 20.37 -1.19 -16.12
CA ALA A 131 20.08 -0.21 -15.08
C ALA A 131 20.88 1.06 -15.44
N ARG A 132 20.24 2.02 -16.11
CA ARG A 132 20.89 3.21 -16.63
C ARG A 132 20.14 4.48 -16.25
N ILE A 133 20.88 5.47 -15.82
CA ILE A 133 20.41 6.85 -15.68
C ILE A 133 21.46 7.76 -16.31
N ALA A 134 21.06 8.65 -17.19
CA ALA A 134 21.96 9.57 -17.86
C ALA A 134 21.28 10.92 -18.19
N PRO A 135 22.04 12.03 -18.17
CA PRO A 135 23.40 12.16 -17.68
C PRO A 135 23.48 12.17 -16.15
N LEU A 136 24.62 11.84 -15.57
CA LEU A 136 24.90 11.95 -14.14
C LEU A 136 25.83 13.13 -13.85
N ALA A 137 25.61 13.81 -12.73
CA ALA A 137 26.56 14.79 -12.21
C ALA A 137 27.86 14.10 -11.77
N VAL A 138 28.97 14.83 -11.86
CA VAL A 138 30.29 14.29 -11.49
C VAL A 138 30.28 13.85 -10.02
N GLY A 139 30.76 12.65 -9.78
CA GLY A 139 30.82 12.07 -8.42
C GLY A 139 29.55 11.44 -7.92
N THR A 140 28.46 11.41 -8.72
CA THR A 140 27.21 10.75 -8.33
C THR A 140 27.44 9.26 -8.12
N ARG A 141 27.03 8.75 -6.94
CA ARG A 141 27.01 7.32 -6.63
C ARG A 141 25.55 6.88 -6.50
N LEU A 142 25.11 6.04 -7.44
CA LEU A 142 23.78 5.45 -7.42
C LEU A 142 23.66 4.40 -6.31
N PRO A 143 22.46 4.12 -5.78
CA PRO A 143 22.22 3.05 -4.82
C PRO A 143 22.70 1.69 -5.35
N GLU A 144 23.26 0.85 -4.50
CA GLU A 144 23.79 -0.46 -4.86
C GLU A 144 22.73 -1.40 -5.47
N GLY A 145 21.46 -1.25 -5.07
CA GLY A 145 20.34 -2.00 -5.62
C GLY A 145 20.06 -1.66 -7.10
N PHE A 146 20.45 -0.49 -7.59
CA PHE A 146 20.24 -0.09 -8.99
C PHE A 146 21.47 -0.39 -9.85
N ARG A 147 21.68 -1.65 -10.15
CA ARG A 147 22.78 -2.12 -11.02
C ARG A 147 22.39 -3.43 -11.71
N ARG A 148 23.07 -3.72 -12.80
CA ARG A 148 22.92 -5.00 -13.51
C ARG A 148 23.05 -6.18 -12.55
N ASP A 149 22.22 -7.20 -12.75
CA ASP A 149 22.13 -8.44 -11.98
C ASP A 149 21.67 -8.31 -10.50
N ALA A 150 21.45 -7.09 -9.99
CA ALA A 150 20.75 -6.91 -8.71
C ALA A 150 19.27 -7.29 -8.85
N ILE A 151 18.62 -7.65 -7.74
CA ILE A 151 17.15 -7.85 -7.72
C ILE A 151 16.50 -6.53 -8.14
N ALA A 152 15.56 -6.62 -9.08
CA ALA A 152 14.90 -5.46 -9.67
C ALA A 152 13.75 -4.97 -8.77
N GLU A 153 14.06 -4.48 -7.59
CA GLU A 153 13.08 -3.88 -6.69
C GLU A 153 12.54 -2.57 -7.30
N SER A 154 11.22 -2.38 -7.32
CA SER A 154 10.62 -1.18 -7.94
C SER A 154 11.10 0.12 -7.27
N GLY A 155 11.36 0.11 -5.97
CA GLY A 155 11.91 1.24 -5.24
C GLY A 155 13.35 1.61 -5.62
N ALA A 156 14.13 0.68 -6.18
CA ALA A 156 15.52 0.93 -6.56
C ALA A 156 15.64 1.95 -7.70
N VAL A 157 14.73 1.92 -8.68
CA VAL A 157 14.68 2.90 -9.78
C VAL A 157 14.40 4.30 -9.22
N GLN A 158 13.37 4.43 -8.38
CA GLN A 158 12.98 5.71 -7.78
C GLN A 158 14.07 6.30 -6.87
N ALA A 159 14.73 5.44 -6.08
CA ALA A 159 15.85 5.85 -5.24
C ALA A 159 17.03 6.34 -6.09
N ALA A 160 17.32 5.66 -7.19
CA ALA A 160 18.39 6.04 -8.10
C ALA A 160 18.08 7.37 -8.84
N VAL A 161 16.84 7.57 -9.29
CA VAL A 161 16.37 8.84 -9.88
C VAL A 161 16.48 9.99 -8.86
N SER A 162 16.02 9.79 -7.64
CA SER A 162 16.09 10.80 -6.57
C SER A 162 17.54 11.19 -6.27
N THR A 163 18.44 10.20 -6.21
CA THR A 163 19.88 10.41 -6.00
C THR A 163 20.50 11.21 -7.14
N ALA A 164 20.19 10.85 -8.38
CA ALA A 164 20.75 11.51 -9.56
C ALA A 164 20.25 12.98 -9.69
N ILE A 165 18.98 13.23 -9.45
CA ILE A 165 18.41 14.59 -9.44
C ILE A 165 19.01 15.40 -8.27
N GLY A 166 19.14 14.81 -7.08
CA GLY A 166 19.77 15.44 -5.92
C GLY A 166 21.19 15.90 -6.23
N ALA A 167 22.01 15.02 -6.82
CA ALA A 167 23.39 15.34 -7.22
C ALA A 167 23.45 16.49 -8.24
N TRP A 168 22.55 16.57 -9.21
CA TRP A 168 22.47 17.70 -10.13
C TRP A 168 22.08 18.99 -9.43
N ARG A 169 21.15 18.93 -8.46
CA ARG A 169 20.75 20.12 -7.67
C ARG A 169 21.91 20.63 -6.81
N GLU A 170 22.65 19.73 -6.19
CA GLU A 170 23.86 20.08 -5.42
C GLU A 170 24.95 20.71 -6.33
N ALA A 171 25.04 20.27 -7.59
CA ALA A 171 25.92 20.88 -8.58
C ALA A 171 25.43 22.25 -9.11
N GLY A 172 24.28 22.75 -8.61
CA GLY A 172 23.72 24.06 -8.98
C GLY A 172 22.65 24.01 -10.07
N HIS A 173 22.22 22.83 -10.50
CA HIS A 173 21.15 22.62 -11.48
C HIS A 173 19.80 22.41 -10.80
N ALA A 174 19.27 23.45 -10.17
CA ALA A 174 18.06 23.39 -9.33
C ALA A 174 16.80 22.89 -10.06
N LYS A 175 16.78 22.98 -11.40
CA LYS A 175 15.66 22.57 -12.26
C LYS A 175 15.86 21.19 -12.90
N ALA A 176 16.79 20.37 -12.40
CA ALA A 176 16.99 19.02 -12.92
C ALA A 176 15.73 18.15 -12.79
N PHE A 177 15.35 17.45 -13.85
CA PHE A 177 14.14 16.62 -13.92
C PHE A 177 14.33 15.42 -14.87
N VAL A 178 13.41 14.45 -14.79
CA VAL A 178 13.33 13.31 -15.70
C VAL A 178 12.65 13.74 -17.01
N THR A 179 13.29 13.49 -18.15
CA THR A 179 12.73 13.75 -19.49
C THR A 179 12.14 12.51 -20.14
N GLY A 180 12.57 11.34 -19.71
CA GLY A 180 12.07 10.07 -20.22
C GLY A 180 12.44 8.92 -19.29
N GLU A 181 11.52 7.98 -19.18
CA GLU A 181 11.72 6.73 -18.44
C GLU A 181 11.16 5.58 -19.27
N VAL A 182 11.98 4.57 -19.50
CA VAL A 182 11.59 3.35 -20.19
C VAL A 182 11.93 2.18 -19.29
N VAL A 183 10.87 1.49 -18.83
CA VAL A 183 11.01 0.27 -18.03
C VAL A 183 10.36 -0.88 -18.81
N VAL A 184 11.13 -1.92 -19.10
CA VAL A 184 10.68 -3.10 -19.87
C VAL A 184 10.94 -4.35 -19.06
N ALA A 185 9.91 -5.15 -18.84
CA ALA A 185 10.01 -6.46 -18.21
C ALA A 185 10.04 -7.57 -19.28
N ASP A 186 11.14 -8.32 -19.32
CA ASP A 186 11.23 -9.59 -20.07
C ASP A 186 10.89 -10.74 -19.12
N HIS A 187 9.67 -11.25 -19.22
CA HIS A 187 9.18 -12.34 -18.38
C HIS A 187 9.89 -13.67 -18.67
N ALA A 188 10.28 -13.91 -19.91
CA ALA A 188 10.97 -15.16 -20.30
C ALA A 188 12.38 -15.20 -19.70
N ALA A 189 13.11 -14.10 -19.79
CA ALA A 189 14.45 -13.97 -19.23
C ALA A 189 14.46 -13.59 -17.74
N ARG A 190 13.31 -13.19 -17.17
CA ARG A 190 13.17 -12.62 -15.82
C ARG A 190 14.12 -11.44 -15.61
N ARG A 191 14.09 -10.53 -16.57
CA ARG A 191 14.91 -9.32 -16.59
C ARG A 191 14.03 -8.08 -16.61
N LEU A 192 14.49 -7.05 -15.91
CA LEU A 192 13.91 -5.72 -15.94
C LEU A 192 14.96 -4.76 -16.48
N ASP A 193 14.68 -4.14 -17.61
CA ASP A 193 15.52 -3.08 -18.15
C ASP A 193 14.93 -1.74 -17.76
N ALA A 194 15.74 -0.89 -17.12
CA ALA A 194 15.37 0.46 -16.74
C ALA A 194 16.34 1.45 -17.35
N ASP A 195 15.85 2.35 -18.17
CA ASP A 195 16.61 3.41 -18.84
C ASP A 195 15.94 4.75 -18.57
N VAL A 196 16.62 5.60 -17.79
CA VAL A 196 16.10 6.91 -17.38
C VAL A 196 16.96 8.02 -17.99
N GLN A 197 16.29 8.99 -18.62
CA GLN A 197 16.90 10.17 -19.19
C GLN A 197 16.62 11.37 -18.30
N LEU A 198 17.67 12.14 -18.01
CA LEU A 198 17.57 13.35 -17.22
C LEU A 198 17.92 14.58 -18.06
N ASP A 199 17.29 15.71 -17.78
CA ASP A 199 17.75 17.02 -18.16
C ASP A 199 18.20 17.77 -16.91
N PRO A 200 19.50 18.11 -16.78
CA PRO A 200 19.98 18.91 -15.68
C PRO A 200 19.42 20.33 -15.68
N GLY A 201 19.01 20.83 -16.84
CA GLY A 201 18.66 22.24 -17.02
C GLY A 201 19.88 23.16 -16.85
N PRO A 202 19.68 24.49 -16.88
CA PRO A 202 20.77 25.45 -16.71
C PRO A 202 21.30 25.44 -15.26
N ARG A 203 22.58 25.70 -15.10
CA ARG A 203 23.16 25.98 -13.80
C ARG A 203 22.66 27.35 -13.33
N LEU A 204 22.03 27.37 -12.16
CA LEU A 204 21.45 28.57 -11.56
C LEU A 204 22.38 29.11 -10.47
N ARG A 205 22.31 30.41 -10.25
CA ARG A 205 22.99 31.12 -9.17
C ARG A 205 21.96 32.01 -8.47
N PHE A 206 22.20 32.31 -7.20
CA PHE A 206 21.35 33.26 -6.49
C PHE A 206 21.56 34.67 -7.09
N GLY A 207 20.47 35.37 -7.34
CA GLY A 207 20.49 36.76 -7.71
C GLY A 207 20.64 37.65 -6.48
N ARG A 208 20.42 38.97 -6.71
CA ARG A 208 20.40 39.95 -5.61
C ARG A 208 19.29 39.60 -4.61
N LEU A 209 19.64 39.55 -3.33
CA LEU A 209 18.67 39.41 -2.25
C LEU A 209 17.96 40.76 -2.03
N GLU A 210 16.67 40.85 -2.30
CA GLU A 210 15.81 41.99 -1.97
C GLU A 210 15.11 41.71 -0.65
N ILE A 211 15.21 42.67 0.28
CA ILE A 211 14.63 42.57 1.62
C ILE A 211 13.56 43.62 1.72
N THR A 212 12.35 43.27 2.10
CA THR A 212 11.22 44.18 2.29
C THR A 212 10.50 43.87 3.60
N GLY A 213 9.93 44.87 4.25
CA GLY A 213 9.15 44.73 5.48
C GLY A 213 9.99 44.58 6.76
N GLU A 214 11.25 44.95 6.71
CA GLU A 214 12.13 44.96 7.89
C GLU A 214 11.87 46.21 8.76
N GLU A 215 11.18 46.04 9.86
CA GLU A 215 10.93 47.12 10.82
C GLU A 215 11.86 47.09 12.03
N ARG A 216 12.37 45.91 12.41
CA ARG A 216 13.09 45.68 13.65
C ARG A 216 14.54 45.20 13.49
N MET A 217 14.93 44.75 12.31
CA MET A 217 16.27 44.27 12.02
C MET A 217 16.92 45.06 10.88
N ARG A 218 18.21 45.37 11.04
CA ARG A 218 18.99 46.02 9.99
C ARG A 218 19.20 45.06 8.82
N GLU A 219 18.99 45.48 7.60
CA GLU A 219 19.16 44.73 6.35
C GLU A 219 20.46 43.91 6.32
N ARG A 220 21.60 44.52 6.75
CA ARG A 220 22.90 43.86 6.81
C ARG A 220 22.89 42.61 7.72
N ARG A 221 22.12 42.63 8.80
CA ARG A 221 22.01 41.50 9.72
C ARG A 221 21.15 40.38 9.11
N ILE A 222 20.09 40.74 8.41
CA ILE A 222 19.22 39.82 7.67
C ILE A 222 20.04 39.12 6.58
N ARG A 223 20.80 39.86 5.76
CA ARG A 223 21.71 39.28 4.75
C ARG A 223 22.71 38.30 5.35
N LYS A 224 23.31 38.65 6.51
CA LYS A 224 24.26 37.77 7.21
C LYS A 224 23.61 36.51 7.72
N ILE A 225 22.36 36.59 8.22
CA ILE A 225 21.60 35.44 8.72
C ILE A 225 21.13 34.56 7.56
N ALA A 226 20.65 35.15 6.48
CA ALA A 226 20.19 34.44 5.28
C ALA A 226 21.31 33.61 4.63
N GLY A 227 22.57 34.05 4.73
CA GLY A 227 23.73 33.28 4.26
C GLY A 227 23.72 32.94 2.78
N LEU A 228 22.92 33.65 1.96
CA LEU A 228 22.82 33.39 0.53
C LEU A 228 24.00 34.03 -0.20
N PRO A 229 24.84 33.24 -0.89
CA PRO A 229 25.92 33.79 -1.70
C PRO A 229 25.33 34.49 -2.93
N GLU A 230 25.74 35.73 -3.17
CA GLU A 230 25.45 36.42 -4.45
C GLU A 230 26.47 35.95 -5.51
N GLY A 231 25.98 35.51 -6.68
CA GLY A 231 26.81 35.18 -7.86
C GLY A 231 26.97 33.73 -8.21
#